data_73e36bba3f7919c4724e075e54681155
#
_entry.id   73e36bba3f7919c4724e075e54681155
#
_cell.length_a   1.000
_cell.length_b   1.000
_cell.length_c   1.000
_cell.angle_alpha   90.00
_cell.angle_beta   90.00
_cell.angle_gamma   90.00
#
_symmetry.space_group_name_H-M   'P 1'
#
loop_
_entity.id
_entity.type
_entity.pdbx_description
1 polymer ?
#
loop_
_entity_poly.entity_id
_entity_poly.type
_entity_poly.pdbx_seq_one_letter_code
_entity_poly.pdbx_strand_id
1 'polypeptide(L)'
;MLCTIVPLSTSPPRPVLAHHLQIGFEPLLPAPYNSPVMWLKGDVVLTVAFHRLRLLFSGWDNGQRIYDVRVLDAETFEKVRSCVRSGLGI
;
A
#
# COMPACT_ATOMS: atom_id res chain seq x y z
N MET A 1 16.07 -9.66 -7.70
CA MET A 1 14.68 -10.07 -7.48
C MET A 1 13.76 -8.92 -7.84
N LEU A 2 12.67 -9.21 -8.53
CA LEU A 2 11.67 -8.24 -8.93
C LEU A 2 10.43 -8.40 -8.05
N CYS A 3 9.79 -7.28 -7.74
CA CYS A 3 8.55 -7.25 -6.96
C CYS A 3 7.46 -6.54 -7.76
N THR A 4 6.25 -7.07 -7.69
CA THR A 4 5.06 -6.40 -8.21
C THR A 4 4.47 -5.56 -7.09
N ILE A 5 4.24 -4.28 -7.34
CA ILE A 5 3.72 -3.35 -6.36
C ILE A 5 2.45 -2.67 -6.86
N VAL A 6 1.61 -2.29 -5.91
CA VAL A 6 0.40 -1.52 -6.16
C VAL A 6 0.46 -0.29 -5.24
N PRO A 7 0.30 0.93 -5.77
CA PRO A 7 0.48 2.11 -4.96
C PRO A 7 -0.69 2.40 -4.03
N LEU A 8 -0.37 3.03 -2.91
CA LEU A 8 -1.34 3.63 -1.98
C LEU A 8 -1.21 5.14 -2.06
N SER A 9 -2.34 5.83 -1.95
CA SER A 9 -2.40 7.28 -1.97
C SER A 9 -3.26 7.79 -0.80
N THR A 10 -2.92 8.95 -0.26
CA THR A 10 -3.74 9.64 0.72
C THR A 10 -4.87 10.43 0.06
N SER A 11 -4.81 10.62 -1.25
CA SER A 11 -5.81 11.37 -2.01
C SER A 11 -6.87 10.43 -2.58
N PRO A 12 -8.16 10.69 -2.36
CA PRO A 12 -9.22 9.87 -2.94
C PRO A 12 -9.25 10.02 -4.47
N PRO A 13 -9.46 8.91 -5.20
CA PRO A 13 -9.63 9.00 -6.64
C PRO A 13 -10.98 9.65 -6.98
N ARG A 14 -11.05 10.27 -8.15
CA ARG A 14 -12.26 10.94 -8.65
C ARG A 14 -12.51 10.56 -10.10
N PRO A 15 -13.50 9.70 -10.38
CA PRO A 15 -14.39 9.01 -9.43
C PRO A 15 -13.73 7.80 -8.78
N VAL A 16 -14.36 7.28 -7.73
CA VAL A 16 -13.98 5.99 -7.15
C VAL A 16 -14.56 4.89 -8.03
N LEU A 17 -13.69 4.01 -8.52
CA LEU A 17 -14.05 2.92 -9.43
C LEU A 17 -13.79 1.56 -8.77
N ALA A 18 -14.19 0.48 -9.46
CA ALA A 18 -14.09 -0.88 -8.91
C ALA A 18 -12.64 -1.32 -8.60
N HIS A 19 -11.65 -0.73 -9.28
CA HIS A 19 -10.24 -1.03 -9.05
C HIS A 19 -9.61 -0.18 -7.93
N HIS A 20 -10.40 0.63 -7.25
CA HIS A 20 -9.94 1.41 -6.11
C HIS A 20 -10.42 0.76 -4.81
N LEU A 21 -9.56 0.72 -3.80
CA LEU A 21 -9.88 0.15 -2.50
C LEU A 21 -9.46 1.11 -1.39
N GLN A 22 -10.40 1.40 -0.51
CA GLN A 22 -10.12 2.17 0.69
C GLN A 22 -9.52 1.26 1.74
N ILE A 23 -8.35 1.60 2.26
CA ILE A 23 -7.65 0.82 3.28
C ILE A 23 -7.30 1.73 4.45
N GLY A 24 -7.56 1.25 5.67
CA GLY A 24 -7.07 1.87 6.90
C GLY A 24 -6.00 1.02 7.55
N PHE A 25 -5.13 1.67 8.31
CA PHE A 25 -4.09 0.98 9.09
C PHE A 25 -4.24 1.33 10.56
N GLU A 26 -4.15 0.31 11.42
CA GLU A 26 -4.23 0.50 12.86
C GLU A 26 -3.05 -0.22 13.54
N PRO A 27 -2.16 0.51 14.20
CA PRO A 27 -2.05 1.97 14.25
C PRO A 27 -1.72 2.59 12.88
N LEU A 28 -1.87 3.90 12.76
CA LEU A 28 -1.59 4.61 11.51
C LEU A 28 -0.15 4.40 11.05
N LEU A 29 0.07 4.49 9.74
CA LEU A 29 1.41 4.46 9.18
C LEU A 29 2.19 5.71 9.62
N PRO A 30 3.54 5.67 9.59
CA PRO A 30 4.35 6.85 9.91
C PRO A 30 4.08 8.02 8.96
N ALA A 31 4.20 9.25 9.47
CA ALA A 31 4.08 10.45 8.65
C ALA A 31 5.09 10.40 7.47
N PRO A 32 4.74 10.93 6.31
CA PRO A 32 3.53 11.67 5.96
C PRO A 32 2.34 10.77 5.56
N TYR A 33 2.42 9.47 5.79
CA TYR A 33 1.42 8.49 5.35
C TYR A 33 0.44 8.13 6.47
N ASN A 34 0.32 8.99 7.46
CA ASN A 34 -0.49 8.75 8.66
C ASN A 34 -1.96 9.12 8.51
N SER A 35 -2.48 9.04 7.29
CA SER A 35 -3.91 9.26 7.05
C SER A 35 -4.73 8.09 7.59
N PRO A 36 -5.88 8.35 8.24
CA PRO A 36 -6.78 7.28 8.68
C PRO A 36 -7.37 6.49 7.50
N VAL A 37 -7.34 7.07 6.32
CA VAL A 37 -7.84 6.44 5.09
C VAL A 37 -6.79 6.56 4.01
N MET A 38 -6.43 5.42 3.43
CA MET A 38 -5.56 5.34 2.25
C MET A 38 -6.35 4.72 1.10
N TRP A 39 -5.95 5.04 -0.13
CA TRP A 39 -6.60 4.52 -1.32
C TRP A 39 -5.60 3.69 -2.13
N LEU A 40 -5.94 2.44 -2.34
CA LEU A 40 -5.19 1.54 -3.21
C LEU A 40 -5.70 1.71 -4.64
N LYS A 41 -4.78 1.86 -5.58
CA LYS A 41 -5.10 2.06 -7.00
C LYS A 41 -4.71 0.81 -7.78
N GLY A 42 -5.68 -0.11 -7.94
CA GLY A 42 -5.44 -1.41 -8.57
C GLY A 42 -5.22 -1.37 -10.07
N ASP A 43 -5.43 -0.22 -10.72
CA ASP A 43 -5.14 -0.01 -12.14
C ASP A 43 -3.68 0.37 -12.39
N VAL A 44 -2.92 0.65 -11.34
CA VAL A 44 -1.50 1.03 -11.45
C VAL A 44 -0.67 -0.09 -10.82
N VAL A 45 -0.20 -1.00 -11.66
CA VAL A 45 0.63 -2.13 -11.20
C VAL A 45 2.02 -1.96 -11.81
N LEU A 46 3.03 -1.98 -10.96
CA LEU A 46 4.41 -1.74 -11.37
C LEU A 46 5.28 -2.92 -10.94
N THR A 47 6.29 -3.21 -11.74
CA THR A 47 7.33 -4.16 -11.38
C THR A 47 8.61 -3.39 -11.12
N VAL A 48 9.18 -3.57 -9.93
CA VAL A 48 10.40 -2.87 -9.53
C VAL A 48 11.41 -3.86 -8.98
N ALA A 49 12.69 -3.50 -9.07
CA ALA A 49 13.74 -4.29 -8.44
C ALA A 49 13.64 -4.14 -6.92
N PHE A 50 13.77 -5.26 -6.21
CA PHE A 50 13.63 -5.29 -4.75
C PHE A 50 14.53 -4.28 -4.05
N HIS A 51 15.75 -4.10 -4.54
CA HIS A 51 16.71 -3.17 -3.92
C HIS A 51 16.32 -1.69 -4.08
N ARG A 52 15.33 -1.38 -4.91
CA ARG A 52 14.81 -0.01 -5.05
C ARG A 52 13.69 0.30 -4.07
N LEU A 53 13.19 -0.70 -3.35
CA LEU A 53 12.17 -0.50 -2.33
C LEU A 53 12.83 -0.06 -1.03
N ARG A 54 12.19 0.87 -0.34
CA ARG A 54 12.62 1.33 0.98
C ARG A 54 11.51 1.09 1.97
N LEU A 55 11.89 0.64 3.16
CA LEU A 55 10.96 0.49 4.27
C LEU A 55 10.59 1.86 4.82
N LEU A 56 9.38 1.97 5.36
CA LEU A 56 8.94 3.19 6.03
C LEU A 56 9.69 3.35 7.35
N PHE A 57 10.39 4.48 7.49
CA PHE A 57 11.10 4.80 8.73
C PHE A 57 10.10 5.27 9.78
N SER A 58 10.09 4.64 10.96
CA SER A 58 9.15 4.94 12.04
C SER A 58 9.80 5.57 13.27
N GLY A 59 11.11 5.56 13.39
CA GLY A 59 11.78 6.15 14.55
C GLY A 59 13.10 5.48 14.87
N TRP A 60 13.57 5.69 16.11
CA TRP A 60 14.81 5.17 16.63
C TRP A 60 14.55 4.38 17.90
N ASP A 61 15.31 3.31 18.10
CA ASP A 61 15.34 2.54 19.34
C ASP A 61 16.78 2.10 19.61
N ASN A 62 17.31 2.51 20.76
CA ASN A 62 18.69 2.20 21.18
C ASN A 62 19.73 2.54 20.09
N GLY A 63 19.55 3.70 19.43
CA GLY A 63 20.45 4.15 18.38
C GLY A 63 20.28 3.46 17.04
N GLN A 64 19.32 2.56 16.91
CA GLN A 64 19.02 1.87 15.66
C GLN A 64 17.74 2.38 15.03
N ARG A 65 17.70 2.38 13.69
CA ARG A 65 16.50 2.76 12.94
C ARG A 65 15.44 1.67 13.07
N ILE A 66 14.20 2.10 13.28
CA ILE A 66 13.04 1.22 13.28
C ILE A 66 12.22 1.48 12.03
N TYR A 67 11.76 0.40 11.41
CA TYR A 67 10.94 0.48 10.19
C TYR A 67 9.57 -0.12 10.44
N ASP A 68 8.55 0.47 9.81
CA ASP A 68 7.18 -0.01 9.87
C ASP A 68 6.94 -0.97 8.71
N VAL A 69 6.67 -2.23 9.03
CA VAL A 69 6.35 -3.27 8.05
C VAL A 69 5.00 -3.86 8.44
N ARG A 70 4.05 -3.85 7.52
CA ARG A 70 2.71 -4.40 7.73
C ARG A 70 2.46 -5.51 6.72
N VAL A 71 1.82 -6.57 7.21
CA VAL A 71 1.36 -7.67 6.37
C VAL A 71 -0.16 -7.67 6.40
N LEU A 72 -0.79 -7.62 5.22
CA LEU A 72 -2.24 -7.64 5.13
C LEU A 72 -2.79 -9.00 5.52
N ASP A 73 -3.96 -9.02 6.17
CA ASP A 73 -4.67 -10.25 6.42
C ASP A 73 -5.19 -10.85 5.10
N ALA A 74 -5.60 -12.13 5.15
CA ALA A 74 -6.04 -12.84 3.95
C ALA A 74 -7.26 -12.18 3.29
N GLU A 75 -8.20 -11.69 4.09
CA GLU A 75 -9.42 -11.05 3.58
C GLU A 75 -9.08 -9.74 2.86
N THR A 76 -8.27 -8.89 3.47
CA THR A 76 -7.85 -7.62 2.86
C THR A 76 -7.03 -7.89 1.60
N PHE A 77 -6.14 -8.88 1.64
CA PHE A 77 -5.32 -9.23 0.48
C PHE A 77 -6.18 -9.71 -0.70
N GLU A 78 -7.25 -10.46 -0.45
CA GLU A 78 -8.17 -10.86 -1.52
C GLU A 78 -8.90 -9.66 -2.11
N LYS A 79 -9.24 -8.66 -1.32
CA LYS A 79 -9.82 -7.41 -1.83
C LYS A 79 -8.83 -6.68 -2.72
N VAL A 80 -7.55 -6.65 -2.35
CA VAL A 80 -6.49 -6.06 -3.18
C VAL A 80 -6.39 -6.80 -4.52
N ARG A 81 -6.37 -8.12 -4.49
CA ARG A 81 -6.31 -8.93 -5.71
C ARG A 81 -7.49 -8.67 -6.63
N SER A 82 -8.69 -8.55 -6.07
CA SER A 82 -9.90 -8.24 -6.82
C SER A 82 -9.80 -6.87 -7.50
N CYS A 83 -9.29 -5.87 -6.78
CA CYS A 83 -9.08 -4.53 -7.35
C CYS A 83 -8.06 -4.55 -8.49
N VAL A 84 -6.99 -5.31 -8.36
CA VAL A 84 -5.99 -5.45 -9.41
C VAL A 84 -6.58 -6.11 -10.65
N ARG A 85 -7.35 -7.19 -10.47
CA ARG A 85 -8.04 -7.83 -11.60
C ARG A 85 -8.96 -6.84 -12.31
N SER A 86 -9.74 -6.08 -11.57
CA SER A 86 -10.63 -5.07 -12.14
C SER A 86 -9.85 -4.00 -12.90
N GLY A 87 -8.75 -3.52 -12.33
CA GLY A 87 -7.91 -2.50 -12.96
C GLY A 87 -7.22 -2.98 -14.24
N LEU A 88 -6.86 -4.27 -14.29
CA LEU A 88 -6.24 -4.87 -15.46
C LEU A 88 -7.25 -5.42 -16.47
N GLY A 89 -8.54 -5.47 -16.13
CA GLY A 89 -9.58 -5.96 -17.00
C GLY A 89 -9.61 -7.48 -17.17
N ILE A 90 -9.16 -8.20 -16.16
CA ILE A 90 -9.10 -9.67 -16.22
C ILE A 90 -9.95 -10.36 -15.16
#